data_60a7da982290d7a61759755c652e3760
#
_entry.id   60a7da982290d7a61759755c652e3760
#
_cell.length_a   1.000
_cell.length_b   1.000
_cell.length_c   1.000
_cell.angle_alpha   90.00
_cell.angle_beta   90.00
_cell.angle_gamma   90.00
#
_symmetry.space_group_name_H-M   'P 1'
#
loop_
_entity.id
_entity.type
_entity.pdbx_description
1 polymer ?
#
loop_
_entity_poly.entity_id
_entity_poly.type
_entity_poly.pdbx_seq_one_letter_code
_entity_poly.pdbx_strand_id
1 'polypeptide(L)'
;MYQEKWGRVFSQVSPEKKISAYSTKTNNMAGGLMQLVAYGAQDVYLTGNPKVTFFQAVYKRHTNFAMENIEQTVNGTAASSGRVSVTVARNGDLIADMYVELTSNADTAITTSMDAWMAERAIATAELSIGGQRIDKHYQKWWRLYAELYLDDGKKLNYGKMTSSVKGGAVYLPLIFFFNRNPGLALPLIALQYHEVRIDFDLASNFDKYLNPSTFKVWGNYIYLDTEERRRFAQKGHEYLIEQVQHTGTDSLAAATSTKQVRLSYNHPVKELVWCTTVAGNTLANFTGTPVTITSNVTALDVTANVFINPASAGSPQLFLDAGDQFDEGVAGPLSTFKLVLNGQDRFKEQSGKYFNQVQPFVHHSGSPMPGIYSYSFALKPEEHQPTGTCNFSRIDNAQVSIAVKSDSDKTTLNMFATNYNVLRIQSGMGGLAFSN
;
A
#
# COMPACT_ATOMS: atom_id res chain seq x y z
N MET A 1 -20.15 -32.79 -23.75
CA MET A 1 -21.17 -32.68 -24.80
C MET A 1 -22.25 -31.65 -24.39
N TYR A 2 -21.86 -30.46 -23.95
CA TYR A 2 -22.75 -29.37 -23.51
C TYR A 2 -22.15 -27.96 -23.76
N GLN A 3 -21.31 -27.80 -24.79
CA GLN A 3 -20.68 -26.52 -25.11
C GLN A 3 -21.10 -25.85 -26.44
N GLU A 4 -22.11 -26.35 -27.13
CA GLU A 4 -22.44 -25.84 -28.47
C GLU A 4 -23.81 -25.17 -28.61
N LYS A 5 -24.50 -24.78 -27.54
CA LYS A 5 -25.86 -24.24 -27.71
C LYS A 5 -26.05 -22.74 -27.45
N TRP A 6 -25.02 -21.99 -27.07
CA TRP A 6 -25.16 -20.56 -26.77
C TRP A 6 -24.42 -19.62 -27.74
N GLY A 7 -23.76 -20.17 -28.76
CA GLY A 7 -23.01 -19.40 -29.76
C GLY A 7 -23.81 -18.89 -30.97
N ARG A 8 -25.10 -19.18 -31.06
CA ARG A 8 -25.87 -18.93 -32.30
C ARG A 8 -27.07 -17.98 -32.19
N VAL A 9 -27.14 -17.15 -31.19
CA VAL A 9 -28.24 -16.16 -31.09
C VAL A 9 -27.86 -14.79 -31.65
N PHE A 10 -26.61 -14.57 -31.99
CA PHE A 10 -26.14 -13.24 -32.45
C PHE A 10 -25.75 -13.14 -33.93
N SER A 11 -26.06 -14.13 -34.79
CA SER A 11 -25.63 -14.09 -36.18
C SER A 11 -26.71 -13.96 -37.22
N GLN A 12 -27.91 -13.51 -36.89
CA GLN A 12 -28.90 -13.15 -37.94
C GLN A 12 -29.80 -11.99 -37.46
N VAL A 13 -29.27 -10.79 -37.53
CA VAL A 13 -30.09 -9.61 -37.81
C VAL A 13 -29.63 -9.08 -39.16
N SER A 14 -30.30 -9.52 -40.18
CA SER A 14 -30.16 -8.96 -41.53
C SER A 14 -30.59 -7.47 -41.48
N PRO A 15 -29.89 -6.57 -42.19
CA PRO A 15 -30.21 -5.16 -42.23
C PRO A 15 -31.26 -4.85 -43.30
N GLU A 16 -32.47 -5.37 -43.18
CA GLU A 16 -33.60 -4.92 -43.98
C GLU A 16 -34.92 -5.39 -43.40
N LYS A 17 -35.37 -4.79 -42.30
CA LYS A 17 -36.80 -4.64 -42.10
C LYS A 17 -37.14 -3.15 -42.20
N LYS A 18 -37.69 -2.81 -43.35
CA LYS A 18 -38.42 -1.56 -43.58
C LYS A 18 -39.36 -1.37 -42.43
N ILE A 19 -39.12 -0.34 -41.64
CA ILE A 19 -40.04 0.15 -40.62
C ILE A 19 -41.25 0.64 -41.37
N SER A 20 -42.33 -0.11 -41.36
CA SER A 20 -43.61 0.30 -41.93
C SER A 20 -44.06 1.56 -41.18
N ALA A 21 -44.44 2.57 -41.95
CA ALA A 21 -44.87 3.87 -41.48
C ALA A 21 -45.93 3.70 -40.41
N TYR A 22 -45.62 4.04 -39.18
CA TYR A 22 -46.62 4.35 -38.21
C TYR A 22 -47.31 5.64 -38.58
N SER A 23 -48.60 5.52 -38.88
CA SER A 23 -49.54 6.57 -39.18
C SER A 23 -49.40 7.77 -38.25
N THR A 24 -49.20 8.89 -38.86
CA THR A 24 -49.25 10.25 -38.28
C THR A 24 -50.56 10.49 -37.54
N LYS A 25 -50.54 10.34 -36.21
CA LYS A 25 -51.40 11.08 -35.32
C LYS A 25 -50.51 12.00 -34.48
N THR A 26 -50.66 13.25 -34.81
CA THR A 26 -50.27 14.50 -34.14
C THR A 26 -49.59 14.34 -32.79
N ASN A 27 -48.25 14.37 -32.73
CA ASN A 27 -47.43 15.46 -32.30
C ASN A 27 -47.65 15.91 -30.86
N ASN A 28 -47.37 15.03 -29.95
CA ASN A 28 -46.54 15.42 -28.80
C ASN A 28 -45.32 14.52 -28.81
N MET A 29 -44.33 14.84 -29.59
CA MET A 29 -43.04 14.22 -29.48
C MET A 29 -42.55 14.55 -28.06
N ALA A 30 -42.55 13.51 -27.18
CA ALA A 30 -41.96 13.66 -25.88
C ALA A 30 -40.52 14.17 -26.06
N GLY A 31 -40.10 15.14 -25.24
CA GLY A 31 -38.77 15.75 -25.38
C GLY A 31 -37.61 14.75 -25.47
N GLY A 32 -37.77 13.56 -24.92
CA GLY A 32 -36.82 12.45 -25.06
C GLY A 32 -36.68 11.92 -26.48
N LEU A 33 -37.75 11.89 -27.28
CA LEU A 33 -37.66 11.48 -28.70
C LEU A 33 -36.93 12.49 -29.53
N MET A 34 -37.04 13.78 -29.18
CA MET A 34 -36.31 14.85 -29.85
C MET A 34 -34.79 14.68 -29.64
N GLN A 35 -34.34 14.25 -28.47
CA GLN A 35 -32.94 13.95 -28.21
C GLN A 35 -32.41 12.83 -29.12
N LEU A 36 -33.21 11.78 -29.37
CA LEU A 36 -32.83 10.67 -30.23
C LEU A 36 -32.78 11.06 -31.73
N VAL A 37 -33.61 12.03 -32.15
CA VAL A 37 -33.64 12.51 -33.51
C VAL A 37 -32.53 13.52 -33.77
N ALA A 38 -32.14 14.28 -32.78
CA ALA A 38 -31.06 15.28 -32.86
C ALA A 38 -29.68 14.59 -32.90
N TYR A 39 -29.43 13.82 -33.96
CA TYR A 39 -28.20 13.04 -34.17
C TYR A 39 -27.32 13.74 -35.20
N GLY A 40 -26.10 14.07 -34.85
CA GLY A 40 -25.13 14.74 -35.69
C GLY A 40 -23.92 13.86 -36.05
N ALA A 41 -23.07 14.30 -36.96
CA ALA A 41 -21.88 13.61 -37.39
C ALA A 41 -20.88 13.36 -36.24
N GLN A 42 -20.90 14.15 -35.20
CA GLN A 42 -20.07 14.01 -34.02
C GLN A 42 -20.53 12.85 -33.12
N ASP A 43 -21.84 12.58 -33.09
CA ASP A 43 -22.42 11.54 -32.23
C ASP A 43 -22.03 10.13 -32.69
N VAL A 44 -21.61 9.97 -33.95
CA VAL A 44 -21.10 8.70 -34.49
C VAL A 44 -19.89 8.20 -33.71
N TYR A 45 -19.03 9.11 -33.24
CA TYR A 45 -17.86 8.73 -32.43
C TYR A 45 -18.21 8.16 -31.06
N LEU A 46 -19.36 8.50 -30.52
CA LEU A 46 -19.83 8.04 -29.21
C LEU A 46 -20.79 6.87 -29.33
N THR A 47 -21.70 6.89 -30.30
CA THR A 47 -22.81 5.93 -30.44
C THR A 47 -22.70 5.02 -31.65
N GLY A 48 -21.69 5.24 -32.52
CA GLY A 48 -21.43 4.42 -33.68
C GLY A 48 -20.86 3.05 -33.28
N ASN A 49 -21.44 1.97 -33.82
CA ASN A 49 -21.04 0.60 -33.52
C ASN A 49 -20.99 0.27 -32.02
N PRO A 50 -22.10 0.42 -31.29
CA PRO A 50 -22.13 0.29 -29.84
C PRO A 50 -21.84 -1.13 -29.37
N LYS A 51 -21.04 -1.26 -28.30
CA LYS A 51 -20.67 -2.53 -27.68
C LYS A 51 -21.45 -2.82 -26.40
N VAL A 52 -22.10 -1.82 -25.83
CA VAL A 52 -22.80 -1.92 -24.54
C VAL A 52 -24.12 -1.15 -24.58
N THR A 53 -25.12 -1.66 -23.87
CA THR A 53 -26.35 -0.94 -23.52
C THR A 53 -26.37 -0.75 -21.99
N PHE A 54 -26.80 0.41 -21.53
CA PHE A 54 -26.93 0.69 -20.10
C PHE A 54 -28.24 0.16 -19.50
N PHE A 55 -29.17 -0.33 -20.33
CA PHE A 55 -30.49 -0.76 -19.91
C PHE A 55 -30.62 -2.29 -19.79
N GLN A 56 -29.53 -3.00 -19.88
CA GLN A 56 -29.44 -4.43 -19.65
C GLN A 56 -28.21 -4.75 -18.79
N ALA A 57 -28.45 -5.31 -17.61
CA ALA A 57 -27.37 -5.78 -16.75
C ALA A 57 -26.77 -7.07 -17.33
N VAL A 58 -25.45 -7.09 -17.46
CA VAL A 58 -24.69 -8.27 -17.88
C VAL A 58 -23.93 -8.80 -16.67
N TYR A 59 -24.27 -10.01 -16.24
CA TYR A 59 -23.61 -10.68 -15.12
C TYR A 59 -22.53 -11.62 -15.64
N LYS A 60 -21.30 -11.48 -15.09
CA LYS A 60 -20.23 -12.44 -15.31
C LYS A 60 -20.34 -13.59 -14.31
N ARG A 61 -20.28 -14.82 -14.76
CA ARG A 61 -20.21 -16.00 -13.89
C ARG A 61 -18.80 -16.15 -13.34
N HIS A 62 -18.68 -16.50 -12.07
CA HIS A 62 -17.40 -16.74 -11.40
C HIS A 62 -17.32 -18.20 -10.91
N THR A 63 -16.12 -18.66 -10.59
CA THR A 63 -15.86 -19.94 -9.93
C THR A 63 -16.36 -19.90 -8.49
N ASN A 64 -16.78 -21.04 -7.97
CA ASN A 64 -17.22 -21.16 -6.58
C ASN A 64 -15.98 -21.19 -5.67
N PHE A 65 -16.02 -20.47 -4.57
CA PHE A 65 -14.95 -20.42 -3.57
C PHE A 65 -15.55 -20.16 -2.17
N ALA A 66 -14.78 -20.49 -1.15
CA ALA A 66 -15.07 -20.15 0.25
C ALA A 66 -13.84 -19.52 0.90
N MET A 67 -14.06 -18.70 1.90
CA MET A 67 -12.98 -18.06 2.67
C MET A 67 -13.17 -18.33 4.16
N GLU A 68 -12.06 -18.57 4.85
CA GLU A 68 -12.05 -18.80 6.28
C GLU A 68 -10.83 -18.12 6.90
N ASN A 69 -11.02 -17.48 8.05
CA ASN A 69 -9.96 -16.85 8.81
C ASN A 69 -9.45 -17.82 9.88
N ILE A 70 -8.16 -18.14 9.84
CA ILE A 70 -7.56 -19.15 10.73
C ILE A 70 -6.35 -18.56 11.44
N GLU A 71 -6.28 -18.75 12.76
CA GLU A 71 -5.12 -18.39 13.57
C GLU A 71 -3.92 -19.27 13.23
N GLN A 72 -2.76 -18.65 13.07
CA GLN A 72 -1.52 -19.31 12.76
C GLN A 72 -0.74 -19.63 14.03
N THR A 73 -0.01 -20.74 14.02
CA THR A 73 0.89 -21.09 15.13
C THR A 73 2.11 -20.18 15.14
N VAL A 74 2.31 -19.48 16.24
CA VAL A 74 3.48 -18.62 16.46
C VAL A 74 4.57 -19.42 17.14
N ASN A 75 5.77 -19.41 16.56
CA ASN A 75 6.96 -20.05 17.12
C ASN A 75 7.86 -18.99 17.76
N GLY A 76 8.26 -19.25 18.99
CA GLY A 76 9.03 -18.32 19.81
C GLY A 76 8.16 -17.57 20.83
N THR A 77 8.81 -16.80 21.68
CA THR A 77 8.13 -15.98 22.69
C THR A 77 8.26 -14.52 22.30
N ALA A 78 7.13 -13.82 22.24
CA ALA A 78 7.15 -12.38 22.00
C ALA A 78 7.80 -11.70 23.20
N ALA A 79 8.78 -10.85 22.95
CA ALA A 79 9.51 -10.10 23.95
C ALA A 79 10.12 -8.85 23.32
N SER A 80 10.49 -7.87 24.13
CA SER A 80 11.20 -6.68 23.67
C SER A 80 12.50 -7.04 22.95
N SER A 81 12.70 -6.50 21.77
CA SER A 81 13.81 -6.85 20.86
C SER A 81 13.90 -8.34 20.51
N GLY A 82 12.83 -9.08 20.75
CA GLY A 82 12.74 -10.51 20.44
C GLY A 82 12.38 -10.76 18.98
N ARG A 83 12.49 -12.04 18.59
CA ARG A 83 12.06 -12.51 17.26
C ARG A 83 11.04 -13.61 17.42
N VAL A 84 9.96 -13.51 16.69
CA VAL A 84 8.94 -14.56 16.56
C VAL A 84 8.78 -14.93 15.11
N SER A 85 8.50 -16.19 14.86
CA SER A 85 8.30 -16.70 13.51
C SER A 85 6.97 -17.42 13.39
N VAL A 86 6.36 -17.28 12.24
CA VAL A 86 5.10 -17.91 11.88
C VAL A 86 5.30 -18.70 10.62
N THR A 87 5.08 -20.00 10.69
CA THR A 87 5.01 -20.85 9.50
C THR A 87 3.55 -20.92 9.07
N VAL A 88 3.27 -20.48 7.86
CA VAL A 88 1.92 -20.49 7.30
C VAL A 88 1.47 -21.92 7.08
N ALA A 89 0.46 -22.35 7.84
CA ALA A 89 -0.10 -23.69 7.75
C ALA A 89 -0.82 -23.88 6.40
N ARG A 90 -0.84 -25.11 5.88
CA ARG A 90 -1.54 -25.46 4.63
C ARG A 90 -2.97 -25.88 4.89
N ASN A 91 -3.75 -25.01 5.53
CA ASN A 91 -5.14 -25.29 5.87
C ASN A 91 -6.10 -25.11 4.70
N GLY A 92 -5.73 -24.29 3.71
CA GLY A 92 -6.50 -24.01 2.50
C GLY A 92 -5.67 -24.08 1.22
N ASP A 93 -6.30 -23.84 0.10
CA ASP A 93 -5.66 -23.90 -1.22
C ASP A 93 -4.80 -22.66 -1.49
N LEU A 94 -5.32 -21.49 -1.14
CA LEU A 94 -4.62 -20.22 -1.25
C LEU A 94 -4.66 -19.47 0.09
N ILE A 95 -3.71 -18.55 0.28
CA ILE A 95 -3.77 -17.57 1.37
C ILE A 95 -3.70 -16.15 0.80
N ALA A 96 -4.53 -15.26 1.33
CA ALA A 96 -4.63 -13.87 0.91
C ALA A 96 -4.27 -12.94 2.07
N ASP A 97 -5.24 -12.25 2.66
CA ASP A 97 -4.99 -11.27 3.71
C ASP A 97 -4.46 -11.94 4.99
N MET A 98 -3.50 -11.27 5.61
CA MET A 98 -2.99 -11.66 6.93
C MET A 98 -2.90 -10.43 7.81
N TYR A 99 -3.10 -10.62 9.11
CA TYR A 99 -2.93 -9.55 10.09
C TYR A 99 -2.42 -10.08 11.43
N VAL A 100 -1.73 -9.20 12.15
CA VAL A 100 -1.23 -9.44 13.50
C VAL A 100 -2.21 -8.82 14.49
N GLU A 101 -2.63 -9.58 15.47
CA GLU A 101 -3.45 -9.13 16.59
C GLU A 101 -2.58 -9.02 17.84
N LEU A 102 -2.68 -7.88 18.51
CA LEU A 102 -1.96 -7.56 19.75
C LEU A 102 -2.94 -6.93 20.75
N THR A 103 -2.62 -7.01 22.04
CA THR A 103 -3.40 -6.33 23.08
C THR A 103 -2.48 -5.37 23.84
N SER A 104 -2.94 -4.15 24.04
CA SER A 104 -2.20 -3.17 24.81
C SER A 104 -2.11 -3.59 26.29
N ASN A 105 -1.00 -3.26 26.95
CA ASN A 105 -0.78 -3.62 28.35
C ASN A 105 -1.70 -2.82 29.27
N ALA A 106 -2.43 -3.53 30.14
CA ALA A 106 -3.37 -2.92 31.08
C ALA A 106 -2.68 -2.20 32.24
N ASP A 107 -1.47 -2.59 32.59
CA ASP A 107 -0.76 -2.10 33.80
C ASP A 107 0.07 -0.83 33.54
N THR A 108 0.35 -0.52 32.27
CA THR A 108 1.14 0.65 31.92
C THR A 108 0.24 1.87 31.75
N ALA A 109 0.64 3.00 32.31
CA ALA A 109 0.00 4.28 32.04
C ALA A 109 0.28 4.69 30.60
N ILE A 110 -0.62 4.33 29.69
CA ILE A 110 -0.55 4.67 28.27
C ILE A 110 -1.11 6.09 28.15
N THR A 111 -0.29 6.99 27.62
CA THR A 111 -0.72 8.36 27.31
C THR A 111 -1.29 8.42 25.90
N THR A 112 -2.10 9.42 25.62
CA THR A 112 -2.78 9.62 24.33
C THR A 112 -1.82 9.56 23.11
N SER A 113 -0.58 10.02 23.30
CA SER A 113 0.45 9.97 22.25
C SER A 113 1.05 8.58 22.04
N MET A 114 0.94 7.69 23.03
CA MET A 114 1.42 6.30 22.93
C MET A 114 0.40 5.38 22.28
N ASP A 115 -0.87 5.73 22.31
CA ASP A 115 -1.96 4.95 21.74
C ASP A 115 -1.96 4.99 20.21
N ALA A 116 -1.40 6.06 19.63
CA ALA A 116 -1.41 6.26 18.19
C ALA A 116 -0.55 5.23 17.47
N TRP A 117 -1.16 4.50 16.54
CA TRP A 117 -0.52 3.49 15.69
C TRP A 117 0.36 2.47 16.44
N MET A 118 -0.10 2.06 17.60
CA MET A 118 0.63 1.17 18.49
C MET A 118 1.01 -0.14 17.79
N ALA A 119 0.13 -0.71 16.97
CA ALA A 119 0.39 -1.95 16.27
C ALA A 119 1.54 -1.85 15.25
N GLU A 120 1.62 -0.78 14.47
CA GLU A 120 2.73 -0.61 13.52
C GLU A 120 4.06 -0.33 14.21
N ARG A 121 4.04 0.33 15.36
CA ARG A 121 5.24 0.61 16.16
C ARG A 121 5.76 -0.61 16.91
N ALA A 122 4.91 -1.60 17.12
CA ALA A 122 5.26 -2.84 17.82
C ALA A 122 6.26 -3.71 17.07
N ILE A 123 6.23 -3.66 15.73
CA ILE A 123 7.01 -4.53 14.86
C ILE A 123 8.12 -3.72 14.21
N ALA A 124 9.37 -4.07 14.48
CA ALA A 124 10.52 -3.43 13.89
C ALA A 124 10.70 -3.85 12.42
N THR A 125 10.60 -5.16 12.14
CA THR A 125 10.64 -5.69 10.78
C THR A 125 9.73 -6.91 10.64
N ALA A 126 9.18 -7.10 9.44
CA ALA A 126 8.53 -8.34 9.02
C ALA A 126 9.19 -8.85 7.74
N GLU A 127 9.67 -10.07 7.76
CA GLU A 127 10.38 -10.69 6.64
C GLU A 127 9.62 -11.92 6.15
N LEU A 128 9.27 -11.93 4.87
CA LEU A 128 8.63 -13.05 4.19
C LEU A 128 9.69 -13.91 3.51
N SER A 129 9.69 -15.21 3.80
CA SER A 129 10.53 -16.19 3.15
C SER A 129 9.74 -17.38 2.61
N ILE A 130 10.14 -17.89 1.47
CA ILE A 130 9.57 -19.08 0.83
C ILE A 130 10.72 -20.06 0.57
N GLY A 131 10.63 -21.26 1.15
CA GLY A 131 11.69 -22.27 1.02
C GLY A 131 13.06 -21.82 1.52
N GLY A 132 13.10 -20.92 2.51
CA GLY A 132 14.32 -20.33 3.04
C GLY A 132 14.89 -19.15 2.23
N GLN A 133 14.34 -18.84 1.05
CA GLN A 133 14.70 -17.65 0.29
C GLN A 133 13.86 -16.46 0.76
N ARG A 134 14.52 -15.37 1.14
CA ARG A 134 13.84 -14.11 1.46
C ARG A 134 13.20 -13.55 0.19
N ILE A 135 11.88 -13.30 0.27
CA ILE A 135 11.11 -12.72 -0.83
C ILE A 135 10.95 -11.22 -0.65
N ASP A 136 10.55 -10.79 0.54
CA ASP A 136 10.34 -9.37 0.83
C ASP A 136 10.59 -9.07 2.30
N LYS A 137 10.90 -7.83 2.62
CA LYS A 137 11.09 -7.36 3.99
C LYS A 137 10.48 -5.99 4.17
N HIS A 138 9.58 -5.89 5.15
CA HIS A 138 8.97 -4.64 5.53
C HIS A 138 9.57 -4.12 6.83
N TYR A 139 9.63 -2.81 6.94
CA TYR A 139 10.22 -2.09 8.07
C TYR A 139 9.14 -1.27 8.77
N GLN A 140 9.33 -0.97 10.05
CA GLN A 140 8.38 -0.22 10.86
C GLN A 140 7.89 1.06 10.17
N LYS A 141 8.78 1.85 9.60
CA LYS A 141 8.42 3.09 8.92
C LYS A 141 7.65 2.86 7.61
N TRP A 142 7.81 1.70 6.99
CA TRP A 142 7.13 1.38 5.74
C TRP A 142 5.61 1.31 5.90
N TRP A 143 5.09 0.76 7.01
CA TRP A 143 3.64 0.75 7.26
C TRP A 143 3.06 2.16 7.32
N ARG A 144 3.76 3.10 7.98
CA ARG A 144 3.32 4.49 8.04
C ARG A 144 3.36 5.15 6.66
N LEU A 145 4.44 4.98 5.91
CA LEU A 145 4.56 5.52 4.57
C LEU A 145 3.48 4.98 3.63
N TYR A 146 3.24 3.67 3.73
CA TYR A 146 2.19 3.02 2.96
C TYR A 146 0.80 3.56 3.32
N ALA A 147 0.48 3.66 4.60
CA ALA A 147 -0.81 4.17 5.07
C ALA A 147 -1.06 5.63 4.63
N GLU A 148 -0.02 6.45 4.61
CA GLU A 148 -0.15 7.87 4.24
C GLU A 148 -0.30 8.10 2.73
N LEU A 149 0.36 7.30 1.90
CA LEU A 149 0.39 7.49 0.45
C LEU A 149 -0.67 6.66 -0.29
N TYR A 150 -0.80 5.38 0.07
CA TYR A 150 -1.59 4.40 -0.70
C TYR A 150 -3.04 4.22 -0.20
N LEU A 151 -3.36 4.71 0.98
CA LEU A 151 -4.73 4.62 1.51
C LEU A 151 -5.47 5.94 1.27
N ASP A 152 -6.69 5.83 0.76
CA ASP A 152 -7.61 6.95 0.74
C ASP A 152 -8.01 7.39 2.16
N ASP A 153 -8.52 8.58 2.31
CA ASP A 153 -8.80 9.17 3.64
C ASP A 153 -9.75 8.31 4.47
N GLY A 154 -10.73 7.66 3.88
CA GLY A 154 -11.64 6.77 4.57
C GLY A 154 -10.96 5.51 5.10
N LYS A 155 -10.11 4.86 4.30
CA LYS A 155 -9.33 3.70 4.72
C LYS A 155 -8.24 4.09 5.72
N LYS A 156 -7.62 5.26 5.55
CA LYS A 156 -6.63 5.80 6.47
C LYS A 156 -7.21 6.03 7.87
N LEU A 157 -8.43 6.55 7.95
CA LEU A 157 -9.14 6.68 9.22
C LEU A 157 -9.41 5.32 9.87
N ASN A 158 -9.87 4.34 9.11
CA ASN A 158 -10.10 2.98 9.61
C ASN A 158 -8.78 2.31 10.03
N TYR A 159 -7.73 2.49 9.27
CA TYR A 159 -6.39 2.01 9.62
C TYR A 159 -5.90 2.62 10.95
N GLY A 160 -6.09 3.92 11.13
CA GLY A 160 -5.77 4.60 12.39
C GLY A 160 -6.53 4.03 13.58
N LYS A 161 -7.85 3.77 13.43
CA LYS A 161 -8.67 3.14 14.47
C LYS A 161 -8.25 1.70 14.77
N MET A 162 -7.89 0.93 13.75
CA MET A 162 -7.52 -0.47 13.87
C MET A 162 -6.15 -0.65 14.54
N THR A 163 -5.19 0.22 14.23
CA THR A 163 -3.82 0.14 14.72
C THR A 163 -3.58 0.86 16.04
N SER A 164 -4.54 1.66 16.51
CA SER A 164 -4.48 2.42 17.75
C SER A 164 -5.46 1.86 18.76
N SER A 165 -5.12 1.88 20.04
CA SER A 165 -6.02 1.45 21.10
C SER A 165 -5.69 2.10 22.42
N VAL A 166 -6.72 2.19 23.25
CA VAL A 166 -6.60 2.55 24.67
C VAL A 166 -6.12 1.35 25.50
N LYS A 167 -5.79 1.59 26.74
CA LYS A 167 -5.35 0.62 27.74
C LYS A 167 -6.19 -0.66 27.74
N GLY A 168 -5.55 -1.82 27.54
CA GLY A 168 -6.19 -3.13 27.52
C GLY A 168 -6.97 -3.48 26.25
N GLY A 169 -6.98 -2.60 25.25
CA GLY A 169 -7.67 -2.83 23.99
C GLY A 169 -6.87 -3.64 22.98
N ALA A 170 -7.56 -4.32 22.07
CA ALA A 170 -6.96 -5.02 20.96
C ALA A 170 -6.57 -4.05 19.83
N VAL A 171 -5.44 -4.30 19.20
CA VAL A 171 -4.95 -3.60 18.01
C VAL A 171 -4.59 -4.60 16.94
N TYR A 172 -4.79 -4.22 15.70
CA TYR A 172 -4.56 -5.06 14.54
C TYR A 172 -3.61 -4.38 13.57
N LEU A 173 -2.60 -5.13 13.09
CA LEU A 173 -1.71 -4.67 12.04
C LEU A 173 -1.90 -5.54 10.78
N PRO A 174 -2.40 -4.99 9.67
CA PRO A 174 -2.46 -5.72 8.42
C PRO A 174 -1.06 -5.89 7.85
N LEU A 175 -0.76 -7.08 7.34
CA LEU A 175 0.43 -7.30 6.54
C LEU A 175 0.18 -6.80 5.12
N ILE A 176 1.20 -6.23 4.50
CA ILE A 176 1.12 -5.57 3.21
C ILE A 176 2.05 -6.17 2.15
N PHE A 177 2.37 -7.45 2.28
CA PHE A 177 3.09 -8.19 1.24
C PHE A 177 2.26 -8.26 -0.05
N PHE A 178 2.89 -8.62 -1.15
CA PHE A 178 2.25 -8.62 -2.48
C PHE A 178 0.92 -9.41 -2.52
N PHE A 179 0.84 -10.55 -1.85
CA PHE A 179 -0.35 -11.41 -1.83
C PHE A 179 -1.45 -10.91 -0.89
N ASN A 180 -1.14 -10.01 0.05
CA ASN A 180 -2.12 -9.44 0.98
C ASN A 180 -2.91 -8.27 0.37
N ARG A 181 -2.44 -7.66 -0.71
CA ARG A 181 -3.02 -6.44 -1.28
C ARG A 181 -4.00 -6.68 -2.42
N ASN A 182 -3.89 -7.81 -3.10
CA ASN A 182 -4.69 -8.14 -4.26
C ASN A 182 -5.11 -9.61 -4.22
N PRO A 183 -6.41 -9.93 -4.21
CA PRO A 183 -6.88 -11.33 -4.25
C PRO A 183 -6.34 -12.14 -5.44
N GLY A 184 -6.08 -11.49 -6.57
CA GLY A 184 -5.49 -12.13 -7.76
C GLY A 184 -4.04 -12.57 -7.58
N LEU A 185 -3.38 -12.10 -6.51
CA LEU A 185 -2.02 -12.48 -6.13
C LEU A 185 -1.98 -13.40 -4.91
N ALA A 186 -3.14 -13.92 -4.48
CA ALA A 186 -3.20 -14.87 -3.38
C ALA A 186 -2.17 -16.00 -3.57
N LEU A 187 -1.41 -16.30 -2.52
CA LEU A 187 -0.30 -17.25 -2.59
C LEU A 187 -0.83 -18.68 -2.63
N PRO A 188 -0.53 -19.46 -3.69
CA PRO A 188 -1.07 -20.81 -3.86
C PRO A 188 -0.29 -21.82 -3.00
N LEU A 189 -0.77 -22.07 -1.79
CA LEU A 189 -0.16 -23.06 -0.89
C LEU A 189 -0.23 -24.48 -1.45
N ILE A 190 -1.27 -24.76 -2.23
CA ILE A 190 -1.41 -26.07 -2.89
C ILE A 190 -0.31 -26.32 -3.94
N ALA A 191 0.23 -25.28 -4.55
CA ALA A 191 1.34 -25.38 -5.51
C ALA A 191 2.72 -25.43 -4.82
N LEU A 192 2.82 -24.98 -3.58
CA LEU A 192 4.07 -24.94 -2.79
C LEU A 192 4.22 -26.21 -1.92
N GLN A 193 4.36 -27.38 -2.55
CA GLN A 193 4.37 -28.65 -1.82
C GLN A 193 5.66 -28.89 -1.02
N TYR A 194 6.79 -28.41 -1.51
CA TYR A 194 8.12 -28.68 -0.92
C TYR A 194 8.71 -27.45 -0.21
N HIS A 195 8.15 -26.27 -0.40
CA HIS A 195 8.62 -25.04 0.22
C HIS A 195 7.61 -24.53 1.24
N GLU A 196 8.09 -24.22 2.43
CA GLU A 196 7.31 -23.58 3.46
C GLU A 196 7.30 -22.07 3.27
N VAL A 197 6.18 -21.47 3.58
CA VAL A 197 6.02 -20.02 3.67
C VAL A 197 6.19 -19.62 5.13
N ARG A 198 7.15 -18.77 5.41
CA ARG A 198 7.47 -18.34 6.75
C ARG A 198 7.54 -16.82 6.82
N ILE A 199 7.00 -16.28 7.89
CA ILE A 199 7.07 -14.84 8.20
C ILE A 199 7.79 -14.70 9.53
N ASP A 200 8.89 -13.95 9.54
CA ASP A 200 9.67 -13.63 10.72
C ASP A 200 9.41 -12.18 11.13
N PHE A 201 9.07 -11.99 12.39
CA PHE A 201 8.84 -10.68 12.99
C PHE A 201 9.93 -10.37 14.00
N ASP A 202 10.64 -9.27 13.79
CA ASP A 202 11.48 -8.65 14.81
C ASP A 202 10.66 -7.60 15.56
N LEU A 203 10.60 -7.73 16.87
CA LEU A 203 9.77 -6.87 17.73
C LEU A 203 10.54 -5.63 18.20
N ALA A 204 9.80 -4.57 18.47
CA ALA A 204 10.36 -3.31 18.95
C ALA A 204 11.06 -3.46 20.31
N SER A 205 12.00 -2.58 20.61
CA SER A 205 12.83 -2.64 21.82
C SER A 205 12.07 -2.51 23.15
N ASN A 206 10.91 -1.88 23.14
CA ASN A 206 10.05 -1.69 24.32
C ASN A 206 8.70 -2.40 24.18
N PHE A 207 8.65 -3.50 23.47
CA PHE A 207 7.43 -4.23 23.17
C PHE A 207 6.67 -4.61 24.45
N ASP A 208 7.33 -5.28 25.41
CA ASP A 208 6.70 -5.80 26.65
C ASP A 208 6.16 -4.69 27.56
N LYS A 209 6.69 -3.48 27.40
CA LYS A 209 6.25 -2.35 28.24
C LYS A 209 4.85 -1.87 27.84
N TYR A 210 4.53 -1.91 26.54
CA TYR A 210 3.30 -1.32 26.00
C TYR A 210 2.29 -2.36 25.52
N LEU A 211 2.74 -3.57 25.24
CA LEU A 211 1.94 -4.64 24.69
C LEU A 211 2.08 -5.91 25.53
N ASN A 212 1.03 -6.69 25.60
CA ASN A 212 1.05 -7.97 26.30
C ASN A 212 1.65 -9.06 25.41
N PRO A 213 2.84 -9.60 25.74
CA PRO A 213 3.52 -10.58 24.91
C PRO A 213 2.73 -11.87 24.68
N SER A 214 1.91 -12.28 25.65
CA SER A 214 1.11 -13.50 25.57
C SER A 214 -0.06 -13.42 24.58
N THR A 215 -0.36 -12.24 24.09
CA THR A 215 -1.49 -12.01 23.16
C THR A 215 -1.06 -11.86 21.70
N PHE A 216 0.21 -12.12 21.39
CA PHE A 216 0.69 -12.06 20.00
C PHE A 216 0.08 -13.18 19.19
N LYS A 217 -0.80 -12.82 18.24
CA LYS A 217 -1.47 -13.75 17.34
C LYS A 217 -1.35 -13.28 15.91
N VAL A 218 -1.32 -14.22 14.99
CA VAL A 218 -1.32 -13.96 13.55
C VAL A 218 -2.47 -14.71 12.92
N TRP A 219 -3.27 -14.01 12.16
CA TRP A 219 -4.43 -14.54 11.46
C TRP A 219 -4.19 -14.52 9.95
N GLY A 220 -4.74 -15.51 9.26
CA GLY A 220 -4.68 -15.58 7.81
C GLY A 220 -6.02 -15.97 7.20
N ASN A 221 -6.42 -15.28 6.14
CA ASN A 221 -7.60 -15.59 5.34
C ASN A 221 -7.23 -16.64 4.29
N TYR A 222 -7.73 -17.86 4.48
CA TYR A 222 -7.59 -18.96 3.54
C TYR A 222 -8.73 -18.98 2.54
N ILE A 223 -8.38 -19.35 1.32
CA ILE A 223 -9.34 -19.51 0.23
C ILE A 223 -9.37 -20.98 -0.16
N TYR A 224 -10.57 -21.53 -0.20
CA TYR A 224 -10.86 -22.88 -0.68
C TYR A 224 -11.46 -22.78 -2.07
N LEU A 225 -10.91 -23.54 -3.01
CA LEU A 225 -11.28 -23.52 -4.41
C LEU A 225 -12.14 -24.72 -4.76
N ASP A 226 -12.92 -24.57 -5.82
CA ASP A 226 -13.63 -25.71 -6.43
C ASP A 226 -12.65 -26.72 -7.05
N THR A 227 -13.08 -27.97 -7.18
CA THR A 227 -12.25 -29.11 -7.59
C THR A 227 -11.48 -28.88 -8.91
N GLU A 228 -12.14 -28.29 -9.90
CA GLU A 228 -11.52 -28.02 -11.20
C GLU A 228 -10.45 -26.92 -11.14
N GLU A 229 -10.74 -25.86 -10.41
CA GLU A 229 -9.81 -24.76 -10.20
C GLU A 229 -8.62 -25.18 -9.33
N ARG A 230 -8.90 -25.93 -8.26
CA ARG A 230 -7.88 -26.52 -7.37
C ARG A 230 -6.89 -27.39 -8.14
N ARG A 231 -7.39 -28.26 -9.03
CA ARG A 231 -6.53 -29.09 -9.90
C ARG A 231 -5.66 -28.25 -10.81
N ARG A 232 -6.21 -27.17 -11.36
CA ARG A 232 -5.47 -26.24 -12.20
C ARG A 232 -4.32 -25.57 -11.44
N PHE A 233 -4.59 -25.08 -10.23
CA PHE A 233 -3.56 -24.47 -9.39
C PHE A 233 -2.47 -25.45 -8.95
N ALA A 234 -2.83 -26.71 -8.68
CA ALA A 234 -1.87 -27.74 -8.26
C ALA A 234 -0.95 -28.20 -9.41
N GLN A 235 -1.43 -28.25 -10.63
CA GLN A 235 -0.72 -28.86 -11.76
C GLN A 235 0.06 -27.87 -12.65
N LYS A 236 -0.39 -26.62 -12.71
CA LYS A 236 0.26 -25.60 -13.53
C LYS A 236 1.39 -24.92 -12.78
N GLY A 237 2.46 -24.57 -13.49
CA GLY A 237 3.42 -23.60 -12.99
C GLY A 237 2.81 -22.21 -12.96
N HIS A 238 3.20 -21.41 -11.95
CA HIS A 238 2.72 -20.06 -11.76
C HIS A 238 3.88 -19.07 -11.82
N GLU A 239 3.63 -17.95 -12.47
CA GLU A 239 4.52 -16.79 -12.47
C GLU A 239 3.71 -15.58 -12.02
N TYR A 240 4.12 -15.01 -10.88
CA TYR A 240 3.49 -13.82 -10.32
C TYR A 240 4.42 -12.63 -10.47
N LEU A 241 3.90 -11.55 -11.04
CA LEU A 241 4.57 -10.26 -10.94
C LEU A 241 4.33 -9.74 -9.53
N ILE A 242 5.39 -9.64 -8.74
CA ILE A 242 5.32 -9.21 -7.36
C ILE A 242 5.96 -7.85 -7.17
N GLU A 243 5.51 -7.14 -6.15
CA GLU A 243 6.13 -5.92 -5.68
C GLU A 243 6.94 -6.21 -4.43
N GLN A 244 8.11 -5.61 -4.33
CA GLN A 244 9.02 -5.74 -3.19
C GLN A 244 9.44 -4.35 -2.71
N VAL A 245 9.82 -4.26 -1.45
CA VAL A 245 10.32 -3.04 -0.82
C VAL A 245 11.81 -3.17 -0.54
N GLN A 246 12.59 -2.22 -1.02
CA GLN A 246 14.02 -2.12 -0.73
C GLN A 246 14.28 -0.91 0.17
N HIS A 247 15.18 -1.08 1.12
CA HIS A 247 15.63 -0.04 2.03
C HIS A 247 17.14 -0.16 2.24
N THR A 248 17.86 0.93 2.04
CA THR A 248 19.33 0.96 2.11
C THR A 248 19.89 1.32 3.49
N GLY A 249 19.01 1.60 4.45
CA GLY A 249 19.39 2.03 5.78
C GLY A 249 19.00 3.47 6.07
N THR A 250 19.36 3.92 7.27
CA THR A 250 19.08 5.29 7.74
C THR A 250 20.32 6.15 7.59
N ASP A 251 20.18 7.26 6.86
CA ASP A 251 21.22 8.26 6.72
C ASP A 251 20.99 9.42 7.69
N SER A 252 22.06 9.88 8.35
CA SER A 252 22.00 11.07 9.18
C SER A 252 22.23 12.31 8.32
N LEU A 253 21.30 13.24 8.36
CA LEU A 253 21.43 14.57 7.75
C LEU A 253 21.88 15.55 8.82
N ALA A 254 23.04 16.18 8.62
CA ALA A 254 23.46 17.23 9.53
C ALA A 254 22.60 18.49 9.36
N ALA A 255 22.45 19.26 10.46
CA ALA A 255 21.69 20.49 10.41
C ALA A 255 22.20 21.42 9.29
N ALA A 256 21.37 21.72 8.49
CA ALA A 256 20.96 22.90 7.82
C ALA A 256 21.83 23.79 6.99
N THR A 257 22.89 23.48 6.37
CA THR A 257 23.44 24.41 5.36
C THR A 257 24.18 23.76 4.21
N SER A 258 24.40 22.49 4.27
CA SER A 258 25.12 21.78 3.22
C SER A 258 24.26 20.72 2.57
N THR A 259 24.19 20.77 1.26
CA THR A 259 23.63 19.69 0.46
C THR A 259 24.40 18.41 0.70
N LYS A 260 23.72 17.36 1.15
CA LYS A 260 24.28 16.02 1.32
C LYS A 260 23.97 15.17 0.11
N GLN A 261 24.98 14.45 -0.37
CA GLN A 261 24.79 13.41 -1.39
C GLN A 261 24.67 12.05 -0.70
N VAL A 262 23.61 11.32 -1.03
CA VAL A 262 23.34 9.96 -0.54
C VAL A 262 23.29 9.03 -1.73
N ARG A 263 24.10 7.97 -1.70
CA ARG A 263 24.12 6.95 -2.75
C ARG A 263 22.93 5.99 -2.56
N LEU A 264 22.26 5.69 -3.65
CA LEU A 264 21.17 4.72 -3.70
C LEU A 264 21.68 3.38 -4.26
N SER A 265 21.56 2.32 -3.46
CA SER A 265 21.97 0.97 -3.86
C SER A 265 20.73 0.09 -4.00
N TYR A 266 19.90 0.40 -4.99
CA TYR A 266 18.70 -0.36 -5.32
C TYR A 266 18.94 -1.24 -6.55
N ASN A 267 18.18 -2.31 -6.64
CA ASN A 267 18.17 -3.23 -7.76
C ASN A 267 16.76 -3.32 -8.37
N HIS A 268 16.65 -4.00 -9.50
CA HIS A 268 15.39 -4.27 -10.22
C HIS A 268 14.68 -3.02 -10.77
N PRO A 269 13.62 -3.21 -11.56
CA PRO A 269 12.79 -2.11 -12.04
C PRO A 269 11.99 -1.48 -10.89
N VAL A 270 12.40 -0.28 -10.48
CA VAL A 270 11.76 0.51 -9.44
C VAL A 270 10.62 1.32 -10.04
N LYS A 271 9.42 1.24 -9.46
CA LYS A 271 8.27 2.04 -9.86
C LYS A 271 8.21 3.38 -9.15
N GLU A 272 8.71 3.44 -7.91
CA GLU A 272 8.59 4.60 -7.05
C GLU A 272 9.67 4.63 -5.98
N LEU A 273 10.09 5.83 -5.64
CA LEU A 273 10.89 6.14 -4.45
C LEU A 273 10.01 6.84 -3.42
N VAL A 274 10.03 6.35 -2.19
CA VAL A 274 9.31 6.93 -1.06
C VAL A 274 10.31 7.16 0.06
N TRP A 275 10.26 8.32 0.68
CA TRP A 275 11.17 8.60 1.79
C TRP A 275 10.53 9.45 2.86
N CYS A 276 11.08 9.36 4.05
CA CYS A 276 10.73 10.23 5.15
C CYS A 276 11.97 10.81 5.80
N THR A 277 11.80 12.01 6.30
CA THR A 277 12.80 12.70 7.12
C THR A 277 12.22 12.82 8.53
N THR A 278 12.98 12.39 9.52
CA THR A 278 12.56 12.46 10.93
C THR A 278 13.53 13.33 11.70
N VAL A 279 12.98 14.23 12.49
CA VAL A 279 13.76 15.05 13.43
C VAL A 279 14.26 14.16 14.57
N ALA A 280 15.48 14.40 15.05
CA ALA A 280 16.00 13.69 16.21
C ALA A 280 15.12 13.97 17.44
N GLY A 281 14.79 12.91 18.17
CA GLY A 281 13.87 12.98 19.31
C GLY A 281 12.44 12.59 18.98
N ASN A 282 12.12 12.32 17.70
CA ASN A 282 10.84 11.71 17.37
C ASN A 282 10.79 10.25 17.85
N THR A 283 10.24 10.10 19.03
CA THR A 283 10.24 8.86 19.81
C THR A 283 9.00 8.02 19.56
N LEU A 284 8.02 8.53 18.81
CA LEU A 284 6.81 7.81 18.46
C LEU A 284 7.10 6.57 17.61
N ALA A 285 8.17 6.62 16.81
CA ALA A 285 8.53 5.48 15.94
C ALA A 285 9.05 4.25 16.68
N ASN A 286 9.48 4.34 17.94
CA ASN A 286 10.22 3.26 18.61
C ASN A 286 9.68 2.88 19.98
N PHE A 287 8.54 3.36 20.43
CA PHE A 287 8.12 3.31 21.85
C PHE A 287 9.19 3.85 22.83
N THR A 288 10.22 4.53 22.33
CA THR A 288 11.33 5.07 23.12
C THR A 288 11.17 6.56 23.31
N GLY A 289 11.31 7.02 24.52
CA GLY A 289 11.39 8.43 24.87
C GLY A 289 10.17 9.00 25.58
N THR A 290 10.29 10.24 25.98
CA THR A 290 9.22 11.00 26.63
C THR A 290 8.12 11.32 25.63
N PRO A 291 6.85 11.09 25.96
CA PRO A 291 5.75 11.52 25.11
C PRO A 291 5.87 13.02 24.85
N VAL A 292 5.79 13.41 23.60
CA VAL A 292 5.66 14.83 23.27
C VAL A 292 4.32 15.28 23.83
N THR A 293 4.35 16.12 24.84
CA THR A 293 3.14 16.74 25.39
C THR A 293 2.67 17.74 24.35
N ILE A 294 1.56 17.42 23.68
CA ILE A 294 0.92 18.36 22.79
C ILE A 294 0.26 19.41 23.65
N THR A 295 0.94 20.51 23.82
CA THR A 295 0.31 21.72 24.33
C THR A 295 -0.66 22.23 23.28
N SER A 296 -1.84 22.62 23.71
CA SER A 296 -2.99 23.03 22.90
C SER A 296 -2.78 24.25 21.99
N ASN A 297 -1.59 24.78 21.92
CA ASN A 297 -1.19 25.85 20.99
C ASN A 297 -0.31 25.24 19.89
N VAL A 298 -0.92 24.50 18.99
CA VAL A 298 -0.27 24.04 17.77
C VAL A 298 -0.23 25.20 16.79
N THR A 299 0.63 26.16 17.05
CA THR A 299 0.96 27.23 16.09
C THR A 299 2.12 26.83 15.16
N ALA A 300 2.81 25.75 15.47
CA ALA A 300 3.75 25.13 14.54
C ALA A 300 3.28 23.70 14.33
N LEU A 301 3.05 23.31 13.11
CA LEU A 301 2.96 21.94 12.70
C LEU A 301 4.30 21.27 13.06
N ASP A 302 4.43 20.87 14.30
CA ASP A 302 5.50 19.99 14.68
C ASP A 302 5.20 18.65 14.02
N VAL A 303 5.94 18.36 12.97
CA VAL A 303 5.87 17.09 12.22
C VAL A 303 6.09 15.91 13.15
N THR A 304 6.62 16.17 14.32
CA THR A 304 6.84 15.18 15.38
C THR A 304 5.60 14.96 16.23
N ALA A 305 4.75 15.97 16.36
CA ALA A 305 3.45 15.83 16.96
C ALA A 305 2.51 15.30 15.87
N ASN A 306 2.42 14.00 15.78
CA ASN A 306 1.46 13.37 14.90
C ASN A 306 0.06 13.81 15.28
N VAL A 307 -0.38 14.74 14.56
CA VAL A 307 -1.66 15.34 14.70
C VAL A 307 -2.82 14.42 14.30
N PHE A 308 -2.52 13.26 13.72
CA PHE A 308 -3.47 12.15 13.61
C PHE A 308 -3.69 11.48 14.93
N ILE A 309 -3.86 12.29 15.89
CA ILE A 309 -3.98 11.89 17.23
C ILE A 309 -5.38 11.56 17.52
N ASN A 310 -5.44 10.38 18.05
CA ASN A 310 -6.56 9.94 18.79
C ASN A 310 -7.88 9.93 17.99
N PRO A 311 -8.11 8.88 17.24
CA PRO A 311 -9.46 8.60 16.74
C PRO A 311 -10.48 8.45 17.89
N ALA A 312 -10.01 8.33 19.14
CA ALA A 312 -10.85 8.27 20.32
C ALA A 312 -11.17 9.64 20.94
N SER A 313 -10.40 10.69 20.71
CA SER A 313 -10.88 12.02 21.00
C SER A 313 -11.84 12.41 19.90
N ALA A 314 -13.11 12.32 20.20
CA ALA A 314 -14.25 12.60 19.33
C ALA A 314 -14.37 14.08 18.89
N GLY A 315 -13.28 14.77 18.82
CA GLY A 315 -13.14 16.09 18.27
C GLY A 315 -12.46 15.98 16.93
N SER A 316 -13.23 15.77 15.92
CA SER A 316 -13.00 16.11 14.52
C SER A 316 -11.63 15.82 13.92
N PRO A 317 -11.58 15.23 12.73
CA PRO A 317 -10.45 15.30 11.82
C PRO A 317 -10.23 16.75 11.31
N GLN A 318 -10.43 17.74 12.13
CA GLN A 318 -10.39 19.16 11.80
C GLN A 318 -9.01 19.78 11.86
N LEU A 319 -8.01 18.95 11.95
CA LEU A 319 -6.64 19.44 11.92
C LEU A 319 -6.18 19.88 10.55
N PHE A 320 -7.02 19.71 9.56
CA PHE A 320 -6.75 20.16 8.21
C PHE A 320 -7.28 21.57 7.91
N LEU A 321 -7.84 22.27 8.87
CA LEU A 321 -8.64 23.46 8.54
C LEU A 321 -8.31 24.75 9.28
N ASP A 322 -7.19 24.84 9.95
CA ASP A 322 -6.65 26.19 10.19
C ASP A 322 -5.96 26.64 8.90
N ALA A 323 -6.78 27.30 8.08
CA ALA A 323 -6.49 27.61 6.70
C ALA A 323 -5.28 28.56 6.48
N GLY A 324 -4.72 29.12 7.55
CA GLY A 324 -3.57 30.02 7.46
C GLY A 324 -2.25 29.29 7.23
N ASP A 325 -2.03 28.17 7.91
CA ASP A 325 -0.74 27.49 7.92
C ASP A 325 -0.60 26.36 6.89
N GLN A 326 -1.71 25.94 6.29
CA GLN A 326 -1.74 24.84 5.33
C GLN A 326 -1.07 25.16 4.00
N PHE A 327 -0.89 26.43 3.68
CA PHE A 327 -0.34 26.86 2.40
C PHE A 327 1.10 27.36 2.48
N ASP A 328 1.70 27.35 3.65
CA ASP A 328 3.10 27.74 3.83
C ASP A 328 4.06 26.60 3.48
N GLU A 329 5.27 26.93 3.04
CA GLU A 329 6.33 25.95 2.76
C GLU A 329 6.73 25.15 3.99
N GLY A 330 6.52 25.69 5.20
CA GLY A 330 6.72 25.01 6.48
C GLY A 330 5.91 23.72 6.62
N VAL A 331 4.74 23.66 6.02
CA VAL A 331 3.80 22.53 6.08
C VAL A 331 4.30 21.28 5.34
N ALA A 332 5.26 21.39 4.45
CA ALA A 332 5.82 20.25 3.70
C ALA A 332 6.88 19.46 4.49
N GLY A 333 7.23 19.87 5.70
CA GLY A 333 8.26 19.23 6.52
C GLY A 333 9.66 19.80 6.33
N PRO A 334 10.70 19.12 6.88
CA PRO A 334 12.06 19.66 6.98
C PRO A 334 12.85 19.66 5.66
N LEU A 335 12.38 19.02 4.62
CA LEU A 335 13.07 18.98 3.33
C LEU A 335 13.03 20.36 2.66
N SER A 336 14.21 20.94 2.36
CA SER A 336 14.33 22.17 1.61
C SER A 336 14.36 21.88 0.11
N THR A 337 15.39 21.15 -0.34
CA THR A 337 15.56 20.81 -1.76
C THR A 337 15.97 19.36 -1.94
N PHE A 338 15.60 18.82 -3.09
CA PHE A 338 15.94 17.46 -3.47
C PHE A 338 16.19 17.35 -4.98
N LYS A 339 17.22 16.59 -5.33
CA LYS A 339 17.57 16.29 -6.71
C LYS A 339 18.01 14.84 -6.84
N LEU A 340 17.55 14.15 -7.88
CA LEU A 340 17.97 12.80 -8.23
C LEU A 340 18.93 12.83 -9.41
N VAL A 341 20.09 12.19 -9.24
CA VAL A 341 21.13 12.08 -10.26
C VAL A 341 21.34 10.61 -10.60
N LEU A 342 21.24 10.27 -11.88
CA LEU A 342 21.41 8.91 -12.39
C LEU A 342 22.56 8.90 -13.41
N ASN A 343 23.62 8.13 -13.12
CA ASN A 343 24.83 8.07 -13.95
C ASN A 343 25.42 9.45 -14.31
N GLY A 344 25.38 10.39 -13.35
CA GLY A 344 25.87 11.75 -13.53
C GLY A 344 24.92 12.70 -14.27
N GLN A 345 23.75 12.24 -14.69
CA GLN A 345 22.74 13.06 -15.33
C GLN A 345 21.63 13.40 -14.33
N ASP A 346 21.27 14.67 -14.25
CA ASP A 346 20.15 15.13 -13.43
C ASP A 346 18.86 14.56 -14.01
N ARG A 347 18.11 13.75 -13.24
CA ARG A 347 16.81 13.23 -13.66
C ARG A 347 15.78 14.35 -13.77
N PHE A 348 15.89 15.33 -12.90
CA PHE A 348 15.12 16.57 -12.90
C PHE A 348 15.94 17.68 -12.21
N LYS A 349 15.60 18.92 -12.51
CA LYS A 349 16.19 20.07 -11.83
C LYS A 349 15.81 20.03 -10.36
N GLU A 350 16.70 20.52 -9.50
CA GLU A 350 16.43 20.65 -8.07
C GLU A 350 15.06 21.25 -7.77
N GLN A 351 14.27 20.54 -6.94
CA GLN A 351 12.90 20.89 -6.58
C GLN A 351 12.77 21.04 -5.07
N SER A 352 11.79 21.83 -4.63
CA SER A 352 11.48 22.02 -3.22
C SER A 352 10.82 20.78 -2.59
N GLY A 353 10.94 20.66 -1.27
CA GLY A 353 10.26 19.59 -0.51
C GLY A 353 8.75 19.57 -0.71
N LYS A 354 8.12 20.73 -0.91
CA LYS A 354 6.69 20.85 -1.18
C LYS A 354 6.27 20.12 -2.46
N TYR A 355 7.10 20.10 -3.48
CA TYR A 355 6.84 19.36 -4.72
C TYR A 355 6.68 17.85 -4.46
N PHE A 356 7.56 17.26 -3.63
CA PHE A 356 7.54 15.83 -3.35
C PHE A 356 6.52 15.42 -2.28
N ASN A 357 6.12 16.35 -1.40
CA ASN A 357 5.11 16.08 -0.39
C ASN A 357 3.67 16.31 -0.91
N GLN A 358 3.46 17.24 -1.82
CA GLN A 358 2.13 17.66 -2.23
C GLN A 358 1.84 17.38 -3.72
N VAL A 359 2.72 17.82 -4.64
CA VAL A 359 2.45 17.69 -6.08
C VAL A 359 2.57 16.24 -6.56
N GLN A 360 3.60 15.54 -6.16
CA GLN A 360 3.79 14.13 -6.55
C GLN A 360 2.66 13.22 -6.02
N PRO A 361 2.28 13.28 -4.74
CA PRO A 361 1.13 12.52 -4.25
C PRO A 361 -0.19 12.93 -4.93
N PHE A 362 -0.43 14.20 -5.15
CA PHE A 362 -1.64 14.66 -5.85
C PHE A 362 -1.80 14.04 -7.25
N VAL A 363 -0.69 13.87 -7.97
CA VAL A 363 -0.73 13.33 -9.35
C VAL A 363 -0.78 11.80 -9.36
N HIS A 364 -0.10 11.13 -8.42
CA HIS A 364 0.19 9.71 -8.49
C HIS A 364 -0.46 8.87 -7.40
N HIS A 365 -0.91 9.47 -6.31
CA HIS A 365 -1.46 8.78 -5.14
C HIS A 365 -2.89 9.19 -4.82
N SER A 366 -3.60 8.29 -4.15
CA SER A 366 -4.94 8.54 -3.61
C SER A 366 -4.91 9.17 -2.21
N GLY A 367 -3.82 8.98 -1.48
CA GLY A 367 -3.63 9.52 -0.14
C GLY A 367 -2.99 10.91 -0.14
N SER A 368 -3.22 11.65 0.95
CA SER A 368 -2.54 12.90 1.25
C SER A 368 -1.56 12.67 2.39
N PRO A 369 -0.24 12.67 2.13
CA PRO A 369 0.74 12.34 3.14
C PRO A 369 0.95 13.48 4.14
N MET A 370 1.29 13.12 5.38
CA MET A 370 1.73 14.08 6.38
C MET A 370 3.02 14.81 5.95
N PRO A 371 3.27 16.01 6.49
CA PRO A 371 4.55 16.68 6.33
C PRO A 371 5.73 15.78 6.75
N GLY A 372 6.83 15.80 6.00
CA GLY A 372 8.00 14.96 6.24
C GLY A 372 7.97 13.61 5.52
N ILE A 373 6.90 13.31 4.80
CA ILE A 373 6.78 12.15 3.90
C ILE A 373 6.79 12.65 2.46
N TYR A 374 7.59 12.01 1.63
CA TYR A 374 7.84 12.44 0.26
C TYR A 374 7.81 11.25 -0.68
N SER A 375 7.37 11.47 -1.90
CA SER A 375 7.38 10.46 -2.95
C SER A 375 7.85 11.00 -4.29
N TYR A 376 8.40 10.12 -5.12
CA TYR A 376 8.70 10.38 -6.51
C TYR A 376 8.41 9.13 -7.34
N SER A 377 7.49 9.24 -8.28
CA SER A 377 7.06 8.11 -9.10
C SER A 377 7.72 8.12 -10.48
N PHE A 378 8.22 6.95 -10.91
CA PHE A 378 8.60 6.68 -12.29
C PHE A 378 7.43 6.11 -13.10
N ALA A 379 6.39 5.63 -12.41
CA ALA A 379 5.18 5.11 -13.00
C ALA A 379 4.12 6.20 -13.11
N LEU A 380 3.19 6.03 -14.05
CA LEU A 380 2.03 6.92 -14.15
C LEU A 380 1.05 6.70 -12.99
N LYS A 381 0.86 5.43 -12.59
CA LYS A 381 -0.04 5.00 -11.52
C LYS A 381 0.63 3.95 -10.65
N PRO A 382 1.42 4.37 -9.65
CA PRO A 382 2.18 3.44 -8.81
C PRO A 382 1.31 2.60 -7.87
N GLU A 383 0.07 2.97 -7.64
CA GLU A 383 -0.86 2.22 -6.79
C GLU A 383 -1.47 1.02 -7.50
N GLU A 384 -1.62 1.08 -8.81
CA GLU A 384 -2.16 -0.02 -9.59
C GLU A 384 -1.15 -1.16 -9.69
N HIS A 385 -1.64 -2.40 -9.61
CA HIS A 385 -0.79 -3.58 -9.79
C HIS A 385 -0.26 -3.71 -11.23
N GLN A 386 -1.04 -3.27 -12.21
CA GLN A 386 -0.62 -3.23 -13.60
C GLN A 386 0.55 -2.25 -13.77
N PRO A 387 1.72 -2.69 -14.27
CA PRO A 387 2.86 -1.81 -14.47
C PRO A 387 2.54 -0.67 -15.44
N THR A 388 2.87 0.55 -15.04
CA THR A 388 2.64 1.77 -15.84
C THR A 388 3.93 2.58 -16.06
N GLY A 389 5.06 2.02 -15.76
CA GLY A 389 6.39 2.61 -15.94
C GLY A 389 7.33 2.25 -14.80
N THR A 390 8.62 2.16 -15.11
CA THR A 390 9.66 1.84 -14.12
C THR A 390 11.00 2.44 -14.55
N CYS A 391 11.90 2.57 -13.58
CA CYS A 391 13.32 2.83 -13.81
C CYS A 391 14.13 1.62 -13.32
N ASN A 392 14.88 0.97 -14.19
CA ASN A 392 15.66 -0.21 -13.82
C ASN A 392 16.99 0.18 -13.17
N PHE A 393 17.03 0.11 -11.84
CA PHE A 393 18.23 0.46 -11.07
C PHE A 393 19.35 -0.56 -11.22
N SER A 394 19.08 -1.80 -11.62
CA SER A 394 20.13 -2.78 -11.93
C SER A 394 20.98 -2.39 -13.16
N ARG A 395 20.54 -1.43 -13.95
CA ARG A 395 21.25 -0.91 -15.14
C ARG A 395 21.89 0.46 -14.91
N ILE A 396 21.79 0.97 -13.68
CA ILE A 396 22.33 2.28 -13.30
C ILE A 396 23.49 2.04 -12.34
N ASP A 397 24.70 2.34 -12.76
CA ASP A 397 25.91 2.10 -11.96
C ASP A 397 26.03 3.08 -10.80
N ASN A 398 25.58 4.32 -11.00
CA ASN A 398 25.64 5.36 -9.99
C ASN A 398 24.32 6.12 -9.90
N ALA A 399 23.53 5.78 -8.87
CA ALA A 399 22.35 6.52 -8.49
C ALA A 399 22.60 7.24 -7.17
N GLN A 400 22.34 8.53 -7.13
CA GLN A 400 22.51 9.33 -5.92
C GLN A 400 21.46 10.42 -5.83
N VAL A 401 21.12 10.78 -4.62
CA VAL A 401 20.27 11.94 -4.33
C VAL A 401 21.08 13.04 -3.68
N SER A 402 20.81 14.25 -4.08
CA SER A 402 21.35 15.46 -3.47
C SER A 402 20.21 16.09 -2.66
N ILE A 403 20.37 16.18 -1.35
CA ILE A 403 19.33 16.58 -0.41
C ILE A 403 19.81 17.71 0.49
N ALA A 404 18.99 18.72 0.67
CA ALA A 404 19.19 19.78 1.66
C ALA A 404 17.96 19.87 2.57
N VAL A 405 18.20 20.11 3.85
CA VAL A 405 17.17 20.32 4.86
C VAL A 405 17.13 21.78 5.31
N LYS A 406 16.01 22.19 5.88
CA LYS A 406 15.83 23.57 6.38
C LYS A 406 16.74 23.84 7.59
N SER A 407 17.09 25.10 7.81
CA SER A 407 18.11 25.52 8.78
C SER A 407 17.74 25.30 10.24
N ASP A 408 16.48 25.21 10.56
CA ASP A 408 15.92 25.00 11.88
C ASP A 408 15.67 23.54 12.26
N SER A 409 15.97 22.62 11.34
CA SER A 409 15.79 21.19 11.60
C SER A 409 17.02 20.59 12.29
N ASP A 410 16.96 20.45 13.61
CA ASP A 410 17.97 19.74 14.37
C ASP A 410 17.95 18.24 14.08
N LYS A 411 19.09 17.68 13.68
CA LYS A 411 19.37 16.24 13.58
C LYS A 411 18.28 15.44 12.85
N THR A 412 18.16 15.66 11.58
CA THR A 412 17.24 14.92 10.70
C THR A 412 17.86 13.62 10.26
N THR A 413 17.05 12.56 10.21
CA THR A 413 17.43 11.30 9.59
C THR A 413 16.62 11.07 8.32
N LEU A 414 17.29 10.55 7.29
CA LEU A 414 16.68 10.16 6.02
C LEU A 414 16.47 8.65 5.99
N ASN A 415 15.26 8.22 5.68
CA ASN A 415 14.96 6.82 5.39
C ASN A 415 14.31 6.75 4.01
N MET A 416 15.01 6.14 3.06
CA MET A 416 14.53 5.98 1.70
C MET A 416 14.16 4.54 1.41
N PHE A 417 13.02 4.38 0.75
CA PHE A 417 12.48 3.11 0.29
C PHE A 417 12.26 3.15 -1.20
N ALA A 418 12.50 2.04 -1.87
CA ALA A 418 12.16 1.85 -3.26
C ALA A 418 11.19 0.70 -3.40
N THR A 419 10.12 0.89 -4.14
CA THR A 419 9.20 -0.18 -4.51
C THR A 419 9.53 -0.65 -5.91
N ASN A 420 9.90 -1.91 -6.05
CA ASN A 420 10.30 -2.52 -7.32
C ASN A 420 9.41 -3.70 -7.70
N TYR A 421 9.47 -4.08 -8.96
CA TYR A 421 8.89 -5.31 -9.46
C TYR A 421 9.92 -6.44 -9.48
N ASN A 422 9.45 -7.65 -9.21
CA ASN A 422 10.17 -8.90 -9.42
C ASN A 422 9.18 -9.99 -9.86
N VAL A 423 9.68 -11.15 -10.23
CA VAL A 423 8.86 -12.30 -10.61
C VAL A 423 9.06 -13.44 -9.62
N LEU A 424 7.97 -13.85 -9.00
CA LEU A 424 7.92 -15.08 -8.19
C LEU A 424 7.46 -16.22 -9.10
N ARG A 425 8.32 -17.23 -9.25
CA ARG A 425 8.02 -18.44 -10.01
C ARG A 425 7.74 -19.59 -9.06
N ILE A 426 6.63 -20.28 -9.27
CA ILE A 426 6.27 -21.50 -8.55
C ILE A 426 6.14 -22.62 -9.57
N GLN A 427 7.03 -23.60 -9.48
CA GLN A 427 7.06 -24.71 -10.41
C GLN A 427 7.50 -25.99 -9.70
N SER A 428 6.85 -27.11 -10.01
CA SER A 428 7.19 -28.44 -9.44
C SER A 428 7.20 -28.47 -7.91
N GLY A 429 6.29 -27.75 -7.27
CA GLY A 429 6.18 -27.69 -5.81
C GLY A 429 7.16 -26.76 -5.11
N MET A 430 8.00 -26.06 -5.85
CA MET A 430 9.00 -25.12 -5.34
C MET A 430 8.70 -23.71 -5.78
N GLY A 431 8.84 -22.74 -4.87
CA GLY A 431 8.72 -21.33 -5.14
C GLY A 431 10.05 -20.61 -4.95
N GLY A 432 10.32 -19.60 -5.79
CA GLY A 432 11.52 -18.79 -5.68
C GLY A 432 11.47 -17.57 -6.60
N LEU A 433 12.34 -16.60 -6.35
CA LEU A 433 12.48 -15.42 -7.19
C LEU A 433 13.16 -15.81 -8.51
N ALA A 434 12.62 -15.32 -9.62
CA ALA A 434 13.25 -15.48 -10.94
C ALA A 434 14.52 -14.65 -11.08
N PHE A 435 14.55 -13.50 -10.38
CA PHE A 435 15.72 -12.61 -10.34
C PHE A 435 16.13 -12.43 -8.89
N SER A 436 17.29 -12.98 -8.54
CA SER A 436 17.91 -12.79 -7.22
C SER A 436 18.73 -11.51 -7.18
N ASN A 437 18.82 -10.91 -6.01
CA ASN A 437 19.69 -9.75 -5.77
C ASN A 437 21.15 -10.18 -5.67
#